data_f48efc28e6e58bdc2e88b0122268e607
#
_entry.id   f48efc28e6e58bdc2e88b0122268e607
#
_cell.length_a   1.000
_cell.length_b   1.000
_cell.length_c   1.000
_cell.angle_alpha   90.00
_cell.angle_beta   90.00
_cell.angle_gamma   90.00
#
_symmetry.space_group_name_H-M   'P 1'
#
loop_
_entity.id
_entity.type
_entity.pdbx_description
1 polymer ?
#
loop_
_entity_poly.entity_id
_entity_poly.type
_entity_poly.pdbx_seq_one_letter_code
_entity_poly.pdbx_strand_id
1 'polypeptide(L)'
;MLRQLSPHHFLRIAFFALLGIYLAVGLPHLGKFQTADEDLWFANPEEGRVHQYWDAWRHHAWEETRINDKPGVTTAILSGMFGPLYDRHPSDKLKDNDFIVTSAHPAYFKEASFFYRIGIYLANGALIWLIGWLLWRITRNPWLSFFAAAFLFLSPILIGVSQLVNPDATLWSFGTASLLAYVAFVLHGRWRYAILSGALLGMTLLSKYTGAILFFLLYLTAFASLLFLHADTSRETFRRIGIMNILGYLLVLLLSLAVFALLMPAALIDPRYLWEGTFGFKGAANTTPVLALMGGILLAFLSELIFLKARLSHTAMHALRYLKTPLLIAIACIITAGVAFTLLSWSDGNRFGFETAPFDTSRGSEYTSIQGFWNQLALQTKPLVFTTPPAVLLFALLGWLLGAIPALRKHALSNKHQHAVVFLLFLLGSLIILFFYAAFEQHILVHVRYSILLYPAVAIAAAIGAALALHTLPKRHTWMRWGFASILLLWSALSLAADRPFHFNYTNDLLPRNDDVTGAWGYGGYEAAQFLNTRFFSEYALAWSDYEGFCPFFHGRCIKGSIVKWYKGGDFKDIDYFVASRRGLIRNESIWRKLKRDVVHPEPIWTLYIGGRPGNFVEVYKKREPL
;
A
#
# COMPACT_ATOMS: atom_id res chain seq x y z
N MET A 1 -27.64 -23.27 19.44
CA MET A 1 -27.43 -23.23 17.99
C MET A 1 -25.95 -23.07 17.60
N LEU A 2 -25.12 -22.24 18.24
CA LEU A 2 -23.69 -22.07 17.89
C LEU A 2 -22.78 -23.29 18.16
N ARG A 3 -23.17 -24.22 19.03
CA ARG A 3 -22.40 -25.45 19.33
C ARG A 3 -22.38 -26.51 18.20
N GLN A 4 -23.20 -26.36 17.16
CA GLN A 4 -23.32 -27.34 16.05
C GLN A 4 -22.65 -26.89 14.75
N LEU A 5 -22.19 -25.64 14.64
CA LEU A 5 -21.47 -25.17 13.45
C LEU A 5 -20.06 -25.74 13.44
N SER A 6 -19.69 -26.41 12.33
CA SER A 6 -18.29 -26.80 12.14
C SER A 6 -17.41 -25.54 12.15
N PRO A 7 -16.15 -25.62 12.62
CA PRO A 7 -15.23 -24.48 12.61
C PRO A 7 -15.10 -23.80 11.24
N HIS A 8 -15.27 -24.55 10.17
CA HIS A 8 -15.24 -24.01 8.81
C HIS A 8 -16.44 -23.13 8.46
N HIS A 9 -17.64 -23.48 8.90
CA HIS A 9 -18.83 -22.65 8.68
C HIS A 9 -18.76 -21.35 9.47
N PHE A 10 -18.32 -21.43 10.72
CA PHE A 10 -18.15 -20.23 11.55
C PHE A 10 -17.13 -19.27 10.93
N LEU A 11 -15.96 -19.75 10.49
CA LEU A 11 -14.94 -18.88 9.87
C LEU A 11 -15.43 -18.26 8.55
N ARG A 12 -16.27 -18.94 7.78
CA ARG A 12 -16.92 -18.33 6.60
C ARG A 12 -17.85 -17.18 6.99
N ILE A 13 -18.69 -17.38 8.00
CA ILE A 13 -19.59 -16.31 8.50
C ILE A 13 -18.77 -15.12 9.01
N ALA A 14 -17.74 -15.38 9.81
CA ALA A 14 -16.84 -14.34 10.31
C ALA A 14 -16.13 -13.58 9.19
N PHE A 15 -15.76 -14.26 8.11
CA PHE A 15 -15.16 -13.64 6.93
C PHE A 15 -16.13 -12.67 6.23
N PHE A 16 -17.39 -13.07 6.04
CA PHE A 16 -18.42 -12.17 5.48
C PHE A 16 -18.72 -11.00 6.42
N ALA A 17 -18.69 -11.23 7.74
CA ALA A 17 -18.84 -10.15 8.71
C ALA A 17 -17.69 -9.13 8.60
N LEU A 18 -16.44 -9.58 8.43
CA LEU A 18 -15.28 -8.70 8.21
C LEU A 18 -15.43 -7.89 6.92
N LEU A 19 -15.88 -8.51 5.84
CA LEU A 19 -16.18 -7.80 4.59
C LEU A 19 -17.30 -6.75 4.82
N GLY A 20 -18.34 -7.12 5.56
CA GLY A 20 -19.40 -6.19 5.93
C GLY A 20 -18.90 -5.00 6.75
N ILE A 21 -18.00 -5.23 7.71
CA ILE A 21 -17.32 -4.14 8.47
C ILE A 21 -16.48 -3.26 7.53
N TYR A 22 -15.68 -3.84 6.67
CA TYR A 22 -14.89 -3.10 5.67
C TYR A 22 -15.78 -2.16 4.85
N LEU A 23 -16.87 -2.69 4.29
CA LEU A 23 -17.82 -1.89 3.51
C LEU A 23 -18.50 -0.80 4.35
N ALA A 24 -18.99 -1.14 5.55
CA ALA A 24 -19.66 -0.19 6.43
C ALA A 24 -18.76 0.95 6.92
N VAL A 25 -17.46 0.67 7.10
CA VAL A 25 -16.48 1.66 7.56
C VAL A 25 -16.07 2.59 6.43
N GLY A 26 -15.81 2.07 5.24
CA GLY A 26 -15.20 2.86 4.16
C GLY A 26 -16.19 3.56 3.24
N LEU A 27 -17.31 2.92 2.87
CA LEU A 27 -18.25 3.48 1.88
C LEU A 27 -18.81 4.88 2.26
N PRO A 28 -19.20 5.16 3.51
CA PRO A 28 -19.79 6.45 3.88
C PRO A 28 -18.86 7.66 3.70
N HIS A 29 -17.56 7.42 3.55
CA HIS A 29 -16.54 8.48 3.51
C HIS A 29 -15.93 8.70 2.12
N LEU A 30 -16.26 7.87 1.11
CA LEU A 30 -15.69 7.95 -0.23
C LEU A 30 -15.86 9.32 -0.92
N GLY A 31 -16.90 10.08 -0.57
CA GLY A 31 -17.15 11.41 -1.14
C GLY A 31 -16.65 12.59 -0.29
N LYS A 32 -16.02 12.36 0.87
CA LYS A 32 -15.81 13.41 1.89
C LYS A 32 -14.37 13.86 2.07
N PHE A 33 -13.54 13.76 1.05
CA PHE A 33 -12.18 14.27 1.05
C PHE A 33 -11.66 14.39 -0.38
N GLN A 34 -10.55 15.08 -0.57
CA GLN A 34 -9.78 15.07 -1.80
C GLN A 34 -8.30 15.14 -1.45
N THR A 35 -7.51 14.21 -1.98
CA THR A 35 -6.06 14.28 -1.88
C THR A 35 -5.46 15.10 -3.03
N ALA A 36 -4.25 15.61 -2.84
CA ALA A 36 -3.58 16.41 -3.86
C ALA A 36 -3.40 15.67 -5.21
N ASP A 37 -3.14 14.37 -5.15
CA ASP A 37 -2.95 13.58 -6.38
C ASP A 37 -4.25 13.37 -7.17
N GLU A 38 -5.40 13.34 -6.51
CA GLU A 38 -6.70 13.08 -7.15
C GLU A 38 -7.17 14.21 -8.07
N ASP A 39 -6.61 15.39 -7.93
CA ASP A 39 -6.84 16.50 -8.86
C ASP A 39 -6.43 16.12 -10.30
N LEU A 40 -5.34 15.37 -10.43
CA LEU A 40 -4.86 14.87 -11.72
C LEU A 40 -5.63 13.65 -12.25
N TRP A 41 -6.44 13.00 -11.41
CA TRP A 41 -7.12 11.75 -11.79
C TRP A 41 -8.54 11.98 -12.27
N PHE A 42 -9.34 12.73 -11.55
CA PHE A 42 -10.76 12.90 -11.90
C PHE A 42 -11.33 14.29 -11.61
N ALA A 43 -10.66 15.10 -10.79
CA ALA A 43 -11.20 16.38 -10.38
C ALA A 43 -11.12 17.47 -11.47
N ASN A 44 -10.25 17.30 -12.47
CA ASN A 44 -10.22 18.12 -13.68
C ASN A 44 -10.81 17.29 -14.85
N PRO A 45 -11.99 17.66 -15.43
CA PRO A 45 -12.64 16.87 -16.46
C PRO A 45 -11.92 16.89 -17.80
N GLU A 46 -11.30 18.03 -18.15
CA GLU A 46 -10.62 18.16 -19.44
C GLU A 46 -9.25 17.47 -19.44
N GLU A 47 -8.61 17.36 -18.28
CA GLU A 47 -7.25 16.83 -18.11
C GLU A 47 -7.19 15.60 -17.21
N GLY A 48 -8.32 15.15 -16.66
CA GLY A 48 -8.38 14.03 -15.73
C GLY A 48 -8.01 12.70 -16.40
N ARG A 49 -7.01 12.01 -15.87
CA ARG A 49 -6.47 10.77 -16.44
C ARG A 49 -7.50 9.66 -16.61
N VAL A 50 -8.51 9.61 -15.75
CA VAL A 50 -9.60 8.62 -15.87
C VAL A 50 -10.40 8.87 -17.14
N HIS A 51 -10.74 10.14 -17.42
CA HIS A 51 -11.45 10.52 -18.64
C HIS A 51 -10.60 10.27 -19.88
N GLN A 52 -9.34 10.72 -19.89
CA GLN A 52 -8.40 10.50 -21.00
C GLN A 52 -8.32 9.01 -21.39
N TYR A 53 -8.22 8.12 -20.39
CA TYR A 53 -8.16 6.67 -20.65
C TYR A 53 -9.45 6.16 -21.33
N TRP A 54 -10.61 6.48 -20.77
CA TRP A 54 -11.87 5.98 -21.31
C TRP A 54 -12.25 6.62 -22.64
N ASP A 55 -11.89 7.88 -22.86
CA ASP A 55 -12.09 8.57 -24.15
C ASP A 55 -11.16 7.98 -25.22
N ALA A 56 -9.91 7.70 -24.89
CA ALA A 56 -9.00 6.98 -25.77
C ALA A 56 -9.59 5.62 -26.23
N TRP A 57 -10.21 4.88 -25.33
CA TRP A 57 -10.90 3.63 -25.68
C TRP A 57 -12.14 3.84 -26.56
N ARG A 58 -12.96 4.82 -26.25
CA ARG A 58 -14.19 5.13 -27.02
C ARG A 58 -13.88 5.56 -28.46
N HIS A 59 -12.82 6.33 -28.64
CA HIS A 59 -12.45 6.89 -29.93
C HIS A 59 -11.37 6.08 -30.65
N HIS A 60 -10.98 4.93 -30.12
CA HIS A 60 -9.90 4.08 -30.65
C HIS A 60 -8.55 4.81 -30.78
N ALA A 61 -8.32 5.83 -29.96
CA ALA A 61 -7.08 6.58 -29.88
C ALA A 61 -6.06 5.83 -29.02
N TRP A 62 -5.56 4.69 -29.52
CA TRP A 62 -4.78 3.72 -28.76
C TRP A 62 -3.50 4.27 -28.16
N GLU A 63 -2.84 5.23 -28.81
CA GLU A 63 -1.65 5.91 -28.28
C GLU A 63 -1.94 6.68 -26.99
N GLU A 64 -3.13 7.26 -26.88
CA GLU A 64 -3.56 8.06 -25.73
C GLU A 64 -3.90 7.21 -24.49
N THR A 65 -3.94 5.88 -24.62
CA THR A 65 -4.10 4.98 -23.46
C THR A 65 -2.94 5.04 -22.47
N ARG A 66 -1.81 5.65 -22.86
CA ARG A 66 -0.72 6.04 -21.96
C ARG A 66 -1.02 7.35 -21.24
N ILE A 67 -1.81 7.28 -20.20
CA ILE A 67 -2.28 8.44 -19.43
C ILE A 67 -1.25 8.98 -18.42
N ASN A 68 -0.17 8.26 -18.15
CA ASN A 68 0.83 8.63 -17.14
C ASN A 68 2.17 7.92 -17.40
N ASP A 69 3.25 8.51 -16.91
CA ASP A 69 4.58 7.90 -16.83
C ASP A 69 4.66 6.71 -15.84
N LYS A 70 3.73 6.67 -14.88
CA LYS A 70 3.56 5.59 -13.89
C LYS A 70 2.29 4.82 -14.20
N PRO A 71 2.20 3.99 -15.19
CA PRO A 71 1.00 3.61 -15.94
C PRO A 71 -0.34 4.09 -15.36
N GLY A 72 -0.75 3.59 -14.19
CA GLY A 72 -1.98 4.02 -13.52
C GLY A 72 -3.28 3.54 -14.19
N VAL A 73 -3.16 2.72 -15.22
CA VAL A 73 -4.28 2.24 -16.06
C VAL A 73 -5.27 1.41 -15.25
N THR A 74 -4.80 0.54 -14.35
CA THR A 74 -5.69 -0.23 -13.46
C THR A 74 -6.56 0.69 -12.63
N THR A 75 -6.00 1.80 -12.14
CA THR A 75 -6.74 2.82 -11.38
C THR A 75 -7.79 3.48 -12.28
N ALA A 76 -7.44 3.87 -13.50
CA ALA A 76 -8.36 4.49 -14.44
C ALA A 76 -9.52 3.53 -14.83
N ILE A 77 -9.23 2.25 -15.06
CA ILE A 77 -10.25 1.24 -15.35
C ILE A 77 -11.25 1.13 -14.19
N LEU A 78 -10.76 0.86 -12.97
CA LEU A 78 -11.63 0.62 -11.82
C LEU A 78 -12.39 1.88 -11.40
N SER A 79 -11.74 3.03 -11.46
CA SER A 79 -12.36 4.31 -11.14
C SER A 79 -13.44 4.69 -12.15
N GLY A 80 -13.20 4.49 -13.44
CA GLY A 80 -14.14 4.85 -14.50
C GLY A 80 -15.29 3.87 -14.72
N MET A 81 -15.24 2.65 -14.14
CA MET A 81 -16.31 1.65 -14.32
C MET A 81 -17.71 2.13 -13.90
N PHE A 82 -17.78 2.97 -12.89
CA PHE A 82 -19.02 3.53 -12.35
C PHE A 82 -19.25 4.99 -12.79
N GLY A 83 -18.32 5.58 -13.53
CA GLY A 83 -18.42 6.94 -14.06
C GLY A 83 -19.70 7.20 -14.87
N PRO A 84 -20.16 6.26 -15.76
CA PRO A 84 -21.40 6.41 -16.51
C PRO A 84 -22.66 6.49 -15.65
N LEU A 85 -22.62 6.07 -14.39
CA LEU A 85 -23.74 6.25 -13.46
C LEU A 85 -23.86 7.69 -12.94
N TYR A 86 -22.89 8.52 -13.29
CA TYR A 86 -22.82 9.91 -12.91
C TYR A 86 -22.70 10.79 -14.17
N ASP A 87 -23.83 11.25 -14.66
CA ASP A 87 -23.97 11.95 -15.95
C ASP A 87 -23.44 13.41 -16.00
N ARG A 88 -22.83 13.89 -14.90
CA ARG A 88 -22.41 15.28 -14.79
C ARG A 88 -20.93 15.39 -14.39
N HIS A 89 -20.22 16.26 -15.08
CA HIS A 89 -18.82 16.53 -14.76
C HIS A 89 -18.66 17.18 -13.38
N PRO A 90 -17.69 16.72 -12.54
CA PRO A 90 -17.44 17.31 -11.22
C PRO A 90 -16.92 18.74 -11.26
N SER A 91 -16.68 19.28 -12.43
CA SER A 91 -15.86 20.47 -12.62
C SER A 91 -16.53 21.59 -13.38
N ASP A 92 -17.80 21.84 -13.17
CA ASP A 92 -18.29 23.20 -13.43
C ASP A 92 -17.64 24.18 -12.44
N LYS A 93 -16.29 24.17 -12.45
CA LYS A 93 -15.47 25.16 -11.76
C LYS A 93 -15.49 26.40 -12.63
N LEU A 94 -16.25 27.40 -12.21
CA LEU A 94 -16.11 28.73 -12.77
C LEU A 94 -14.72 29.24 -12.37
N LYS A 95 -13.79 29.30 -13.31
CA LYS A 95 -12.51 30.00 -13.11
C LYS A 95 -12.77 31.49 -13.28
N ASP A 96 -12.80 32.24 -12.18
CA ASP A 96 -12.80 33.71 -12.25
C ASP A 96 -11.48 34.24 -12.83
N ASN A 97 -10.39 33.54 -12.53
CA ASN A 97 -9.05 33.74 -13.11
C ASN A 97 -8.24 32.46 -12.89
N ASP A 98 -7.00 32.38 -13.39
CA ASP A 98 -6.15 31.18 -13.28
C ASP A 98 -5.94 30.66 -11.85
N PHE A 99 -6.41 31.35 -10.82
CA PHE A 99 -6.05 31.14 -9.44
C PHE A 99 -7.23 31.07 -8.47
N ILE A 100 -8.34 31.72 -8.81
CA ILE A 100 -9.55 31.70 -8.00
C ILE A 100 -10.49 30.66 -8.62
N VAL A 101 -10.84 29.68 -7.83
CA VAL A 101 -11.75 28.61 -8.20
C VAL A 101 -13.01 28.75 -7.36
N THR A 102 -14.16 28.89 -8.00
CA THR A 102 -15.45 28.73 -7.34
C THR A 102 -15.97 27.33 -7.63
N SER A 103 -16.29 26.56 -6.60
CA SER A 103 -16.96 25.28 -6.78
C SER A 103 -18.44 25.58 -7.09
N ALA A 104 -18.86 25.40 -8.32
CA ALA A 104 -20.23 25.64 -8.70
C ALA A 104 -21.25 24.79 -7.94
N HIS A 105 -20.84 23.56 -7.58
CA HIS A 105 -21.69 22.60 -6.85
C HIS A 105 -20.90 21.67 -5.96
N PRO A 106 -20.58 22.03 -4.69
CA PRO A 106 -19.87 21.15 -3.76
C PRO A 106 -20.55 19.80 -3.51
N ALA A 107 -21.87 19.73 -3.57
CA ALA A 107 -22.62 18.47 -3.49
C ALA A 107 -22.27 17.52 -4.65
N TYR A 108 -22.11 18.05 -5.84
CA TYR A 108 -21.69 17.30 -7.01
C TYR A 108 -20.31 16.68 -6.87
N PHE A 109 -19.34 17.42 -6.36
CA PHE A 109 -17.99 16.91 -6.17
C PHE A 109 -17.98 15.72 -5.19
N LYS A 110 -18.81 15.81 -4.14
CA LYS A 110 -18.98 14.73 -3.16
C LYS A 110 -19.54 13.45 -3.80
N GLU A 111 -20.56 13.58 -4.63
CA GLU A 111 -21.19 12.44 -5.32
C GLU A 111 -20.25 11.85 -6.37
N ALA A 112 -19.66 12.68 -7.22
CA ALA A 112 -18.70 12.25 -8.22
C ALA A 112 -17.52 11.49 -7.57
N SER A 113 -16.94 12.04 -6.52
CA SER A 113 -15.86 11.40 -5.78
C SER A 113 -16.25 10.02 -5.28
N PHE A 114 -17.49 9.82 -4.82
CA PHE A 114 -17.99 8.51 -4.42
C PHE A 114 -17.95 7.52 -5.59
N PHE A 115 -18.49 7.89 -6.76
CA PHE A 115 -18.55 7.00 -7.92
C PHE A 115 -17.17 6.67 -8.49
N TYR A 116 -16.24 7.62 -8.51
CA TYR A 116 -14.86 7.36 -8.95
C TYR A 116 -14.05 6.47 -8.00
N ARG A 117 -14.43 6.39 -6.73
CA ARG A 117 -13.70 5.61 -5.72
C ARG A 117 -14.30 4.23 -5.45
N ILE A 118 -15.61 4.07 -5.65
CA ILE A 118 -16.30 2.82 -5.26
C ILE A 118 -15.76 1.59 -5.98
N GLY A 119 -15.40 1.70 -7.27
CA GLY A 119 -14.85 0.60 -8.06
C GLY A 119 -13.53 0.09 -7.50
N ILE A 120 -12.62 1.00 -7.14
CA ILE A 120 -11.35 0.67 -6.51
C ILE A 120 -11.58 0.01 -5.15
N TYR A 121 -12.48 0.58 -4.34
CA TYR A 121 -12.78 0.09 -3.00
C TYR A 121 -13.35 -1.32 -3.00
N LEU A 122 -14.32 -1.59 -3.87
CA LEU A 122 -14.91 -2.92 -4.02
C LEU A 122 -13.92 -3.95 -4.57
N ALA A 123 -13.09 -3.56 -5.55
CA ALA A 123 -12.06 -4.43 -6.11
C ALA A 123 -11.04 -4.87 -5.04
N ASN A 124 -10.60 -3.95 -4.17
CA ASN A 124 -9.72 -4.27 -3.07
C ASN A 124 -10.39 -5.22 -2.05
N GLY A 125 -11.66 -5.01 -1.72
CA GLY A 125 -12.42 -5.94 -0.88
C GLY A 125 -12.47 -7.36 -1.46
N ALA A 126 -12.72 -7.48 -2.76
CA ALA A 126 -12.72 -8.75 -3.48
C ALA A 126 -11.32 -9.40 -3.52
N LEU A 127 -10.26 -8.59 -3.68
CA LEU A 127 -8.88 -9.08 -3.68
C LEU A 127 -8.43 -9.54 -2.29
N ILE A 128 -8.84 -8.89 -1.21
CA ILE A 128 -8.59 -9.38 0.17
C ILE A 128 -9.26 -10.76 0.35
N TRP A 129 -10.47 -10.93 -0.18
CA TRP A 129 -11.14 -12.23 -0.15
C TRP A 129 -10.34 -13.29 -0.93
N LEU A 130 -9.85 -12.97 -2.12
CA LEU A 130 -9.00 -13.84 -2.93
C LEU A 130 -7.69 -14.18 -2.21
N ILE A 131 -7.03 -13.20 -1.56
CA ILE A 131 -5.82 -13.39 -0.75
C ILE A 131 -6.08 -14.39 0.38
N GLY A 132 -7.16 -14.23 1.14
CA GLY A 132 -7.55 -15.16 2.18
C GLY A 132 -7.80 -16.58 1.65
N TRP A 133 -8.49 -16.71 0.50
CA TRP A 133 -8.71 -17.99 -0.14
C TRP A 133 -7.40 -18.64 -0.62
N LEU A 134 -6.48 -17.89 -1.24
CA LEU A 134 -5.18 -18.39 -1.66
C LEU A 134 -4.35 -18.85 -0.46
N LEU A 135 -4.31 -18.09 0.62
CA LEU A 135 -3.64 -18.50 1.85
C LEU A 135 -4.21 -19.79 2.44
N TRP A 136 -5.54 -19.96 2.42
CA TRP A 136 -6.15 -21.22 2.80
C TRP A 136 -5.73 -22.37 1.86
N ARG A 137 -5.63 -22.13 0.56
CA ARG A 137 -5.15 -23.14 -0.41
C ARG A 137 -3.70 -23.53 -0.17
N ILE A 138 -2.84 -22.57 0.16
CA ILE A 138 -1.40 -22.74 0.43
C ILE A 138 -1.18 -23.47 1.75
N THR A 139 -1.80 -23.01 2.82
CA THR A 139 -1.46 -23.43 4.18
C THR A 139 -2.39 -24.48 4.77
N ARG A 140 -3.60 -24.64 4.20
CA ARG A 140 -4.68 -25.49 4.73
C ARG A 140 -5.01 -25.19 6.21
N ASN A 141 -4.60 -24.04 6.68
CA ASN A 141 -4.90 -23.58 8.04
C ASN A 141 -5.98 -22.49 8.00
N PRO A 142 -7.21 -22.80 8.46
CA PRO A 142 -8.31 -21.84 8.41
C PRO A 142 -8.11 -20.65 9.32
N TRP A 143 -7.43 -20.80 10.46
CA TRP A 143 -7.12 -19.72 11.37
C TRP A 143 -6.13 -18.72 10.78
N LEU A 144 -5.08 -19.22 10.12
CA LEU A 144 -4.12 -18.37 9.42
C LEU A 144 -4.80 -17.54 8.34
N SER A 145 -5.61 -18.19 7.50
CA SER A 145 -6.38 -17.51 6.46
C SER A 145 -7.33 -16.45 7.03
N PHE A 146 -8.00 -16.78 8.13
CA PHE A 146 -8.91 -15.87 8.82
C PHE A 146 -8.18 -14.65 9.41
N PHE A 147 -7.09 -14.86 10.17
CA PHE A 147 -6.32 -13.75 10.72
C PHE A 147 -5.71 -12.86 9.63
N ALA A 148 -5.21 -13.44 8.53
CA ALA A 148 -4.70 -12.66 7.42
C ALA A 148 -5.79 -11.75 6.81
N ALA A 149 -6.96 -12.31 6.52
CA ALA A 149 -8.08 -11.53 6.03
C ALA A 149 -8.53 -10.46 7.06
N ALA A 150 -8.58 -10.81 8.34
CA ALA A 150 -8.96 -9.88 9.41
C ALA A 150 -7.98 -8.71 9.51
N PHE A 151 -6.67 -8.97 9.52
CA PHE A 151 -5.66 -7.92 9.59
C PHE A 151 -5.61 -7.05 8.32
N LEU A 152 -5.96 -7.59 7.15
CA LEU A 152 -6.11 -6.81 5.93
C LEU A 152 -7.40 -5.96 5.93
N PHE A 153 -8.55 -6.55 6.28
CA PHE A 153 -9.83 -5.84 6.33
C PHE A 153 -9.91 -4.80 7.44
N LEU A 154 -9.18 -4.98 8.54
CA LEU A 154 -9.15 -4.05 9.68
C LEU A 154 -7.91 -3.16 9.70
N SER A 155 -7.10 -3.17 8.65
CA SER A 155 -5.94 -2.28 8.53
C SER A 155 -6.40 -0.86 8.17
N PRO A 156 -6.19 0.16 9.04
CA PRO A 156 -6.58 1.52 8.72
C PRO A 156 -5.93 2.01 7.42
N ILE A 157 -4.62 1.80 7.26
CA ILE A 157 -3.86 2.23 6.07
C ILE A 157 -4.38 1.58 4.79
N LEU A 158 -4.67 0.26 4.80
CA LEU A 158 -5.16 -0.42 3.60
C LEU A 158 -6.59 -0.02 3.26
N ILE A 159 -7.44 0.24 4.25
CA ILE A 159 -8.76 0.84 4.02
C ILE A 159 -8.59 2.23 3.43
N GLY A 160 -7.79 3.08 4.07
CA GLY A 160 -7.60 4.47 3.65
C GLY A 160 -7.05 4.58 2.23
N VAL A 161 -6.01 3.81 1.87
CA VAL A 161 -5.46 3.83 0.50
C VAL A 161 -6.47 3.29 -0.53
N SER A 162 -7.30 2.31 -0.14
CA SER A 162 -8.35 1.76 -1.00
C SER A 162 -9.48 2.76 -1.31
N GLN A 163 -9.58 3.83 -0.55
CA GLN A 163 -10.53 4.92 -0.77
C GLN A 163 -10.03 5.97 -1.77
N LEU A 164 -8.79 5.85 -2.27
CA LEU A 164 -8.15 6.85 -3.12
C LEU A 164 -8.22 6.48 -4.61
N VAL A 165 -8.37 7.47 -5.46
CA VAL A 165 -8.10 7.33 -6.90
C VAL A 165 -6.61 7.60 -7.13
N ASN A 166 -5.81 6.56 -6.87
CA ASN A 166 -4.35 6.63 -6.94
C ASN A 166 -3.78 5.25 -7.32
N PRO A 167 -2.70 5.17 -8.11
CA PRO A 167 -2.05 3.90 -8.47
C PRO A 167 -1.66 3.02 -7.26
N ASP A 168 -1.33 3.63 -6.14
CA ASP A 168 -0.98 2.90 -4.92
C ASP A 168 -2.17 2.12 -4.33
N ALA A 169 -3.40 2.58 -4.59
CA ALA A 169 -4.62 1.94 -4.10
C ALA A 169 -4.82 0.50 -4.59
N THR A 170 -4.35 0.20 -5.79
CA THR A 170 -4.53 -1.11 -6.43
C THR A 170 -3.25 -1.95 -6.46
N LEU A 171 -2.09 -1.31 -6.38
CA LEU A 171 -0.77 -1.94 -6.42
C LEU A 171 -0.61 -3.08 -5.39
N TRP A 172 -0.95 -2.81 -4.13
CA TRP A 172 -0.74 -3.74 -3.03
C TRP A 172 -1.60 -5.00 -3.11
N SER A 173 -2.86 -4.85 -3.50
CA SER A 173 -3.84 -5.95 -3.51
C SER A 173 -3.61 -6.90 -4.70
N PHE A 174 -3.46 -6.35 -5.91
CA PHE A 174 -3.12 -7.14 -7.10
C PHE A 174 -1.75 -7.81 -6.95
N GLY A 175 -0.74 -7.07 -6.46
CA GLY A 175 0.61 -7.61 -6.27
C GLY A 175 0.66 -8.76 -5.26
N THR A 176 0.01 -8.61 -4.12
CA THR A 176 -0.07 -9.67 -3.11
C THR A 176 -0.82 -10.90 -3.62
N ALA A 177 -1.95 -10.70 -4.29
CA ALA A 177 -2.73 -11.80 -4.86
C ALA A 177 -1.95 -12.53 -5.95
N SER A 178 -1.18 -11.81 -6.78
CA SER A 178 -0.29 -12.39 -7.80
C SER A 178 0.78 -13.28 -7.17
N LEU A 179 1.50 -12.77 -6.16
CA LEU A 179 2.53 -13.54 -5.44
C LEU A 179 1.94 -14.84 -4.86
N LEU A 180 0.82 -14.74 -4.14
CA LEU A 180 0.19 -15.91 -3.53
C LEU A 180 -0.36 -16.90 -4.56
N ALA A 181 -0.86 -16.42 -5.69
CA ALA A 181 -1.27 -17.30 -6.78
C ALA A 181 -0.07 -18.08 -7.34
N TYR A 182 1.09 -17.44 -7.51
CA TYR A 182 2.30 -18.13 -7.94
C TYR A 182 2.82 -19.12 -6.88
N VAL A 183 2.79 -18.76 -5.60
CA VAL A 183 3.10 -19.71 -4.50
C VAL A 183 2.15 -20.92 -4.54
N ALA A 184 0.87 -20.72 -4.79
CA ALA A 184 -0.08 -21.82 -4.96
C ALA A 184 0.23 -22.67 -6.19
N PHE A 185 0.76 -22.08 -7.27
CA PHE A 185 1.23 -22.82 -8.44
C PHE A 185 2.41 -23.73 -8.10
N VAL A 186 3.48 -23.23 -7.50
CA VAL A 186 4.67 -24.03 -7.19
C VAL A 186 4.38 -25.14 -6.17
N LEU A 187 3.38 -24.94 -5.28
CA LEU A 187 2.95 -25.96 -4.31
C LEU A 187 2.05 -27.04 -4.90
N HIS A 188 1.20 -26.70 -5.87
CA HIS A 188 0.16 -27.62 -6.35
C HIS A 188 0.34 -28.07 -7.80
N GLY A 189 1.22 -27.45 -8.58
CA GLY A 189 1.49 -27.74 -9.99
C GLY A 189 0.31 -27.46 -10.94
N ARG A 190 -0.67 -26.63 -10.53
CA ARG A 190 -1.88 -26.36 -11.32
C ARG A 190 -1.76 -25.07 -12.11
N TRP A 191 -1.69 -25.14 -13.43
CA TRP A 191 -1.50 -24.03 -14.35
C TRP A 191 -2.47 -22.86 -14.17
N ARG A 192 -3.70 -23.11 -13.74
CA ARG A 192 -4.66 -22.07 -13.43
C ARG A 192 -4.15 -21.02 -12.42
N TYR A 193 -3.28 -21.42 -11.49
CA TYR A 193 -2.68 -20.47 -10.54
C TYR A 193 -1.57 -19.65 -11.19
N ALA A 194 -0.80 -20.20 -12.13
CA ALA A 194 0.16 -19.44 -12.92
C ALA A 194 -0.56 -18.44 -13.83
N ILE A 195 -1.64 -18.85 -14.49
CA ILE A 195 -2.48 -17.94 -15.30
C ILE A 195 -3.04 -16.81 -14.44
N LEU A 196 -3.61 -17.13 -13.29
CA LEU A 196 -4.13 -16.14 -12.35
C LEU A 196 -3.02 -15.18 -11.89
N SER A 197 -1.83 -15.69 -11.54
CA SER A 197 -0.68 -14.88 -11.14
C SER A 197 -0.27 -13.92 -12.26
N GLY A 198 -0.16 -14.40 -13.50
CA GLY A 198 0.22 -13.57 -14.64
C GLY A 198 -0.78 -12.45 -14.91
N ALA A 199 -2.08 -12.75 -14.89
CA ALA A 199 -3.13 -11.75 -15.06
C ALA A 199 -3.07 -10.68 -13.95
N LEU A 200 -2.96 -11.09 -12.68
CA LEU A 200 -2.86 -10.18 -11.54
C LEU A 200 -1.56 -9.36 -11.55
N LEU A 201 -0.44 -9.95 -12.01
CA LEU A 201 0.81 -9.24 -12.17
C LEU A 201 0.72 -8.16 -13.25
N GLY A 202 0.07 -8.46 -14.37
CA GLY A 202 -0.21 -7.46 -15.41
C GLY A 202 -1.00 -6.27 -14.86
N MET A 203 -2.04 -6.52 -14.08
CA MET A 203 -2.81 -5.46 -13.38
C MET A 203 -1.95 -4.70 -12.37
N THR A 204 -1.01 -5.37 -11.69
CA THR A 204 -0.07 -4.73 -10.76
C THR A 204 0.87 -3.75 -11.48
N LEU A 205 1.44 -4.17 -12.62
CA LEU A 205 2.31 -3.33 -13.45
C LEU A 205 1.55 -2.13 -14.03
N LEU A 206 0.31 -2.36 -14.49
CA LEU A 206 -0.58 -1.30 -14.96
C LEU A 206 -1.03 -0.36 -13.84
N SER A 207 -0.96 -0.79 -12.57
CA SER A 207 -1.15 0.12 -11.44
C SER A 207 0.06 1.04 -11.29
N LYS A 208 1.26 0.47 -11.12
CA LYS A 208 2.49 1.25 -10.92
C LYS A 208 3.73 0.43 -11.25
N TYR A 209 4.71 1.05 -11.92
CA TYR A 209 5.98 0.40 -12.29
C TYR A 209 6.73 -0.26 -11.11
N THR A 210 6.55 0.24 -9.88
CA THR A 210 7.17 -0.37 -8.68
C THR A 210 6.70 -1.81 -8.45
N GLY A 211 5.59 -2.23 -9.07
CA GLY A 211 5.16 -3.62 -9.13
C GLY A 211 6.15 -4.56 -9.82
N ALA A 212 7.08 -4.01 -10.64
CA ALA A 212 8.13 -4.79 -11.29
C ALA A 212 9.06 -5.53 -10.31
N ILE A 213 9.13 -5.10 -9.04
CA ILE A 213 9.84 -5.84 -7.98
C ILE A 213 9.36 -7.28 -7.85
N LEU A 214 8.10 -7.54 -8.20
CA LEU A 214 7.53 -8.88 -8.17
C LEU A 214 8.13 -9.82 -9.24
N PHE A 215 8.67 -9.32 -10.34
CA PHE A 215 9.40 -10.17 -11.28
C PHE A 215 10.58 -10.86 -10.61
N PHE A 216 11.35 -10.09 -9.81
CA PHE A 216 12.48 -10.62 -9.06
C PHE A 216 12.04 -11.57 -7.95
N LEU A 217 10.96 -11.23 -7.26
CA LEU A 217 10.43 -12.07 -6.18
C LEU A 217 9.84 -13.39 -6.71
N LEU A 218 9.12 -13.38 -7.85
CA LEU A 218 8.59 -14.59 -8.47
C LEU A 218 9.71 -15.46 -9.04
N TYR A 219 10.76 -14.85 -9.59
CA TYR A 219 11.99 -15.54 -9.98
C TYR A 219 12.61 -16.26 -8.77
N LEU A 220 12.82 -15.52 -7.67
CA LEU A 220 13.29 -16.10 -6.41
C LEU A 220 12.37 -17.21 -5.92
N THR A 221 11.04 -17.05 -6.05
CA THR A 221 10.05 -18.05 -5.66
C THR A 221 10.23 -19.35 -6.43
N ALA A 222 10.47 -19.28 -7.75
CA ALA A 222 10.70 -20.46 -8.58
C ALA A 222 11.90 -21.28 -8.09
N PHE A 223 13.03 -20.63 -7.80
CA PHE A 223 14.25 -21.30 -7.33
C PHE A 223 14.17 -21.71 -5.84
N ALA A 224 13.74 -20.79 -4.98
CA ALA A 224 13.66 -21.06 -3.54
C ALA A 224 12.68 -22.20 -3.21
N SER A 225 11.64 -22.40 -4.03
CA SER A 225 10.73 -23.55 -3.86
C SER A 225 11.45 -24.88 -3.97
N LEU A 226 12.45 -24.99 -4.85
CA LEU A 226 13.25 -26.21 -5.00
C LEU A 226 14.06 -26.49 -3.73
N LEU A 227 14.63 -25.45 -3.12
CA LEU A 227 15.34 -25.57 -1.85
C LEU A 227 14.35 -25.90 -0.73
N PHE A 228 13.33 -25.06 -0.51
CA PHE A 228 12.47 -25.13 0.68
C PHE A 228 11.51 -26.32 0.67
N LEU A 229 11.03 -26.72 -0.51
CA LEU A 229 9.94 -27.70 -0.65
C LEU A 229 10.42 -29.04 -1.22
N HIS A 230 11.46 -29.06 -2.06
CA HIS A 230 11.79 -30.22 -2.89
C HIS A 230 13.25 -30.72 -2.80
N ALA A 231 14.08 -30.14 -1.92
CA ALA A 231 15.49 -30.54 -1.78
C ALA A 231 15.70 -32.02 -1.38
N ASP A 232 14.70 -32.64 -0.74
CA ASP A 232 14.73 -34.03 -0.26
C ASP A 232 13.94 -34.99 -1.18
N THR A 233 13.48 -34.53 -2.36
CA THR A 233 12.77 -35.38 -3.34
C THR A 233 13.76 -36.14 -4.22
N SER A 234 13.29 -37.16 -4.94
CA SER A 234 14.11 -37.85 -5.94
C SER A 234 14.55 -36.88 -7.05
N ARG A 235 15.75 -37.11 -7.62
CA ARG A 235 16.31 -36.27 -8.69
C ARG A 235 15.35 -36.09 -9.88
N GLU A 236 14.64 -37.15 -10.27
CA GLU A 236 13.69 -37.07 -11.39
C GLU A 236 12.47 -36.20 -11.03
N THR A 237 11.95 -36.34 -9.81
CA THR A 237 10.88 -35.46 -9.29
C THR A 237 11.35 -34.01 -9.22
N PHE A 238 12.55 -33.78 -8.68
CA PHE A 238 13.17 -32.44 -8.62
C PHE A 238 13.29 -31.82 -10.01
N ARG A 239 13.81 -32.58 -10.99
CA ARG A 239 13.93 -32.15 -12.38
C ARG A 239 12.59 -31.72 -12.97
N ARG A 240 11.57 -32.58 -12.84
CA ARG A 240 10.22 -32.30 -13.36
C ARG A 240 9.64 -31.02 -12.74
N ILE A 241 9.77 -30.86 -11.43
CA ILE A 241 9.29 -29.68 -10.71
C ILE A 241 10.09 -28.43 -11.13
N GLY A 242 11.42 -28.53 -11.26
CA GLY A 242 12.26 -27.45 -11.72
C GLY A 242 11.85 -26.91 -13.09
N ILE A 243 11.66 -27.82 -14.06
CA ILE A 243 11.17 -27.45 -15.40
C ILE A 243 9.78 -26.80 -15.29
N MET A 244 8.87 -27.40 -14.53
CA MET A 244 7.52 -26.86 -14.35
C MET A 244 7.53 -25.45 -13.75
N ASN A 245 8.37 -25.19 -12.74
CA ASN A 245 8.48 -23.88 -12.09
C ASN A 245 9.03 -22.82 -13.04
N ILE A 246 10.05 -23.17 -13.85
CA ILE A 246 10.60 -22.24 -14.86
C ILE A 246 9.52 -21.92 -15.91
N LEU A 247 8.89 -22.94 -16.49
CA LEU A 247 7.84 -22.74 -17.50
C LEU A 247 6.67 -21.93 -16.91
N GLY A 248 6.32 -22.18 -15.64
CA GLY A 248 5.31 -21.41 -14.95
C GLY A 248 5.71 -19.95 -14.75
N TYR A 249 6.97 -19.67 -14.42
CA TYR A 249 7.49 -18.30 -14.32
C TYR A 249 7.45 -17.60 -15.68
N LEU A 250 7.92 -18.25 -16.74
CA LEU A 250 7.88 -17.69 -18.10
C LEU A 250 6.44 -17.43 -18.57
N LEU A 251 5.50 -18.33 -18.26
CA LEU A 251 4.07 -18.12 -18.54
C LEU A 251 3.53 -16.91 -17.79
N VAL A 252 3.88 -16.75 -16.51
CA VAL A 252 3.47 -15.57 -15.71
C VAL A 252 4.01 -14.29 -16.31
N LEU A 253 5.29 -14.26 -16.73
CA LEU A 253 5.88 -13.11 -17.42
C LEU A 253 5.13 -12.78 -18.71
N LEU A 254 4.95 -13.78 -19.57
CA LEU A 254 4.27 -13.60 -20.86
C LEU A 254 2.84 -13.07 -20.67
N LEU A 255 2.08 -13.68 -19.77
CA LEU A 255 0.71 -13.24 -19.50
C LEU A 255 0.65 -11.85 -18.87
N SER A 256 1.59 -11.52 -17.99
CA SER A 256 1.60 -10.18 -17.38
C SER A 256 1.88 -9.08 -18.41
N LEU A 257 2.82 -9.33 -19.33
CA LEU A 257 3.13 -8.41 -20.42
C LEU A 257 1.97 -8.35 -21.45
N ALA A 258 1.31 -9.48 -21.70
CA ALA A 258 0.15 -9.51 -22.58
C ALA A 258 -1.03 -8.71 -21.98
N VAL A 259 -1.33 -8.87 -20.69
CA VAL A 259 -2.36 -8.08 -20.00
C VAL A 259 -2.00 -6.59 -19.99
N PHE A 260 -0.71 -6.28 -19.75
CA PHE A 260 -0.23 -4.90 -19.81
C PHE A 260 -0.51 -4.27 -21.18
N ALA A 261 -0.09 -4.95 -22.25
CA ALA A 261 -0.24 -4.46 -23.62
C ALA A 261 -1.71 -4.40 -24.07
N LEU A 262 -2.54 -5.37 -23.67
CA LEU A 262 -3.97 -5.39 -24.01
C LEU A 262 -4.74 -4.25 -23.35
N LEU A 263 -4.45 -3.93 -22.11
CA LEU A 263 -5.16 -2.87 -21.37
C LEU A 263 -4.54 -1.48 -21.54
N MET A 264 -3.30 -1.41 -22.04
CA MET A 264 -2.65 -0.18 -22.48
C MET A 264 -2.13 -0.36 -23.91
N PRO A 265 -3.02 -0.32 -24.93
CA PRO A 265 -2.65 -0.57 -26.32
C PRO A 265 -1.55 0.35 -26.88
N ALA A 266 -1.30 1.51 -26.28
CA ALA A 266 -0.14 2.34 -26.58
C ALA A 266 1.18 1.55 -26.57
N ALA A 267 1.29 0.52 -25.71
CA ALA A 267 2.47 -0.34 -25.65
C ALA A 267 2.61 -1.30 -26.84
N LEU A 268 1.55 -1.55 -27.62
CA LEU A 268 1.63 -2.30 -28.88
C LEU A 268 2.07 -1.41 -30.04
N ILE A 269 1.78 -0.12 -29.97
CA ILE A 269 2.16 0.87 -31.00
C ILE A 269 3.63 1.26 -30.79
N ASP A 270 3.99 1.59 -29.54
CA ASP A 270 5.38 1.86 -29.16
C ASP A 270 5.83 0.94 -28.01
N PRO A 271 6.57 -0.14 -28.31
CA PRO A 271 7.07 -1.09 -27.31
C PRO A 271 7.98 -0.47 -26.22
N ARG A 272 8.50 0.75 -26.44
CA ARG A 272 9.24 1.48 -25.39
C ARG A 272 8.40 1.72 -24.15
N TYR A 273 7.10 1.90 -24.28
CA TYR A 273 6.19 2.09 -23.14
C TYR A 273 6.08 0.84 -22.26
N LEU A 274 6.21 -0.34 -22.83
CA LEU A 274 6.29 -1.58 -22.06
C LEU A 274 7.56 -1.62 -21.22
N TRP A 275 8.69 -1.21 -21.80
CA TRP A 275 9.97 -1.14 -21.09
C TRP A 275 9.94 -0.08 -19.99
N GLU A 276 9.50 1.15 -20.30
CA GLU A 276 9.39 2.27 -19.35
C GLU A 276 8.43 1.96 -18.20
N GLY A 277 7.31 1.28 -18.46
CA GLY A 277 6.31 0.89 -17.47
C GLY A 277 6.71 -0.31 -16.62
N THR A 278 7.84 -0.97 -16.90
CA THR A 278 8.29 -2.15 -16.15
C THR A 278 9.72 -1.99 -15.61
N PHE A 279 10.74 -1.97 -16.48
CA PHE A 279 12.15 -2.02 -16.10
C PHE A 279 12.93 -0.74 -16.43
N GLY A 280 12.42 0.07 -17.35
CA GLY A 280 13.12 1.26 -17.89
C GLY A 280 12.72 2.58 -17.23
N PHE A 281 12.03 2.56 -16.07
CA PHE A 281 11.70 3.81 -15.38
C PHE A 281 12.95 4.58 -14.96
N LYS A 282 12.85 5.90 -14.92
CA LYS A 282 13.97 6.78 -14.52
C LYS A 282 14.46 6.37 -13.12
N GLY A 283 15.67 5.89 -13.02
CA GLY A 283 16.26 5.36 -11.80
C GLY A 283 16.62 3.87 -11.86
N ALA A 284 16.19 3.13 -12.89
CA ALA A 284 16.55 1.72 -13.10
C ALA A 284 17.77 1.55 -14.03
N ALA A 285 18.69 2.48 -14.05
CA ALA A 285 19.82 2.50 -14.98
C ALA A 285 20.65 1.19 -14.98
N ASN A 286 20.66 0.47 -13.85
CA ASN A 286 21.40 -0.79 -13.70
C ASN A 286 20.51 -2.05 -13.84
N THR A 287 19.28 -1.94 -14.30
CA THR A 287 18.35 -3.09 -14.36
C THR A 287 18.73 -4.06 -15.48
N THR A 288 19.23 -3.55 -16.62
CA THR A 288 19.60 -4.38 -17.78
C THR A 288 20.65 -5.46 -17.45
N PRO A 289 21.78 -5.16 -16.78
CA PRO A 289 22.74 -6.19 -16.38
C PRO A 289 22.14 -7.24 -15.44
N VAL A 290 21.26 -6.82 -14.51
CA VAL A 290 20.59 -7.74 -13.58
C VAL A 290 19.64 -8.68 -14.34
N LEU A 291 18.85 -8.16 -15.28
CA LEU A 291 17.97 -8.98 -16.11
C LEU A 291 18.77 -9.94 -17.02
N ALA A 292 19.89 -9.49 -17.58
CA ALA A 292 20.77 -10.35 -18.36
C ALA A 292 21.36 -11.47 -17.51
N LEU A 293 21.81 -11.17 -16.29
CA LEU A 293 22.29 -12.17 -15.33
C LEU A 293 21.18 -13.17 -14.96
N MET A 294 19.97 -12.69 -14.66
CA MET A 294 18.83 -13.56 -14.36
C MET A 294 18.49 -14.48 -15.53
N GLY A 295 18.48 -13.94 -16.75
CA GLY A 295 18.26 -14.70 -17.97
C GLY A 295 19.35 -15.76 -18.18
N GLY A 296 20.61 -15.40 -17.98
CA GLY A 296 21.76 -16.31 -18.04
C GLY A 296 21.66 -17.46 -17.04
N ILE A 297 21.34 -17.15 -15.77
CA ILE A 297 21.11 -18.16 -14.72
C ILE A 297 19.93 -19.07 -15.08
N LEU A 298 18.83 -18.50 -15.57
CA LEU A 298 17.67 -19.28 -15.99
C LEU A 298 18.01 -20.26 -17.12
N LEU A 299 18.70 -19.80 -18.15
CA LEU A 299 19.14 -20.61 -19.28
C LEU A 299 20.13 -21.70 -18.85
N ALA A 300 21.11 -21.35 -18.03
CA ALA A 300 22.08 -22.31 -17.50
C ALA A 300 21.39 -23.39 -16.66
N PHE A 301 20.46 -22.99 -15.79
CA PHE A 301 19.70 -23.92 -14.97
C PHE A 301 18.76 -24.80 -15.81
N LEU A 302 18.07 -24.25 -16.80
CA LEU A 302 17.22 -25.02 -17.70
C LEU A 302 18.04 -26.02 -18.52
N SER A 303 19.19 -25.60 -19.03
CA SER A 303 20.13 -26.48 -19.76
C SER A 303 20.63 -27.62 -18.87
N GLU A 304 20.95 -27.33 -17.60
CA GLU A 304 21.33 -28.34 -16.61
C GLU A 304 20.21 -29.35 -16.34
N LEU A 305 18.97 -28.88 -16.19
CA LEU A 305 17.80 -29.74 -15.99
C LEU A 305 17.55 -30.67 -17.20
N ILE A 306 17.79 -30.20 -18.41
CA ILE A 306 17.56 -30.96 -19.66
C ILE A 306 18.71 -31.91 -19.93
N PHE A 307 19.95 -31.40 -20.04
CA PHE A 307 21.11 -32.16 -20.50
C PHE A 307 21.80 -32.97 -19.39
N LEU A 308 21.96 -32.39 -18.19
CA LEU A 308 22.60 -33.05 -17.04
C LEU A 308 21.57 -33.71 -16.10
N LYS A 309 20.29 -33.71 -16.48
CA LYS A 309 19.20 -34.35 -15.74
C LYS A 309 19.14 -33.95 -14.27
N ALA A 310 19.34 -32.67 -13.97
CA ALA A 310 19.34 -32.08 -12.63
C ALA A 310 20.43 -32.65 -11.68
N ARG A 311 21.57 -33.08 -12.21
CA ARG A 311 22.62 -33.70 -11.38
C ARG A 311 23.29 -32.71 -10.45
N LEU A 312 23.66 -31.54 -10.97
CA LEU A 312 24.37 -30.50 -10.21
C LEU A 312 23.40 -29.77 -9.26
N SER A 313 22.30 -29.29 -9.81
CA SER A 313 21.31 -28.50 -9.06
C SER A 313 20.66 -29.28 -7.93
N HIS A 314 20.27 -30.53 -8.16
CA HIS A 314 19.73 -31.39 -7.10
C HIS A 314 20.75 -31.63 -5.99
N THR A 315 22.01 -31.95 -6.33
CA THR A 315 23.07 -32.17 -5.33
C THR A 315 23.33 -30.89 -4.54
N ALA A 316 23.41 -29.73 -5.23
CA ALA A 316 23.60 -28.43 -4.58
C ALA A 316 22.43 -28.09 -3.65
N MET A 317 21.18 -28.22 -4.10
CA MET A 317 20.00 -27.92 -3.27
C MET A 317 19.86 -28.87 -2.09
N HIS A 318 20.22 -30.15 -2.28
CA HIS A 318 20.25 -31.11 -1.19
C HIS A 318 21.32 -30.76 -0.14
N ALA A 319 22.52 -30.35 -0.57
CA ALA A 319 23.57 -29.87 0.32
C ALA A 319 23.16 -28.57 1.06
N LEU A 320 22.49 -27.65 0.34
CA LEU A 320 22.04 -26.37 0.89
C LEU A 320 20.78 -26.45 1.77
N ARG A 321 20.14 -27.60 1.88
CA ARG A 321 18.89 -27.77 2.67
C ARG A 321 19.01 -27.29 4.12
N TYR A 322 20.19 -27.37 4.69
CA TYR A 322 20.46 -26.91 6.07
C TYR A 322 20.41 -25.38 6.21
N LEU A 323 20.53 -24.64 5.11
CA LEU A 323 20.46 -23.17 5.11
C LEU A 323 19.04 -22.61 5.26
N LYS A 324 17.99 -23.42 5.14
CA LYS A 324 16.58 -22.97 5.29
C LYS A 324 16.34 -22.21 6.59
N THR A 325 16.82 -22.78 7.70
CA THR A 325 16.66 -22.17 9.02
C THR A 325 17.58 -20.96 9.23
N PRO A 326 18.90 -21.02 8.94
CA PRO A 326 19.76 -19.84 8.97
C PRO A 326 19.25 -18.66 8.14
N LEU A 327 18.74 -18.88 6.94
CA LEU A 327 18.17 -17.83 6.11
C LEU A 327 16.96 -17.16 6.76
N LEU A 328 16.06 -17.96 7.35
CA LEU A 328 14.92 -17.40 8.09
C LEU A 328 15.34 -16.62 9.32
N ILE A 329 16.35 -17.12 10.08
CA ILE A 329 16.91 -16.42 11.23
C ILE A 329 17.51 -15.09 10.78
N ALA A 330 18.30 -15.09 9.71
CA ALA A 330 18.90 -13.85 9.18
C ALA A 330 17.81 -12.82 8.79
N ILE A 331 16.76 -13.23 8.09
CA ILE A 331 15.62 -12.38 7.75
C ILE A 331 14.94 -11.86 9.03
N ALA A 332 14.65 -12.73 9.99
CA ALA A 332 14.02 -12.34 11.25
C ALA A 332 14.88 -11.34 12.02
N CYS A 333 16.20 -11.53 12.07
CA CYS A 333 17.13 -10.60 12.69
C CYS A 333 17.15 -9.23 12.00
N ILE A 334 17.20 -9.19 10.66
CA ILE A 334 17.19 -7.94 9.89
C ILE A 334 15.89 -7.16 10.14
N ILE A 335 14.74 -7.83 10.07
CA ILE A 335 13.43 -7.18 10.29
C ILE A 335 13.31 -6.69 11.74
N THR A 336 13.70 -7.53 12.72
CA THR A 336 13.64 -7.16 14.13
C THR A 336 14.59 -6.00 14.44
N ALA A 337 15.81 -6.01 13.87
CA ALA A 337 16.75 -4.91 14.00
C ALA A 337 16.17 -3.62 13.42
N GLY A 338 15.59 -3.65 12.21
CA GLY A 338 14.94 -2.48 11.61
C GLY A 338 13.85 -1.89 12.51
N VAL A 339 12.98 -2.72 13.06
CA VAL A 339 11.93 -2.29 14.01
C VAL A 339 12.54 -1.73 15.28
N ALA A 340 13.51 -2.43 15.89
CA ALA A 340 14.15 -2.00 17.12
C ALA A 340 14.88 -0.67 16.95
N PHE A 341 15.67 -0.50 15.89
CA PHE A 341 16.34 0.77 15.59
C PHE A 341 15.35 1.90 15.37
N THR A 342 14.25 1.65 14.68
CA THR A 342 13.19 2.65 14.49
C THR A 342 12.59 3.08 15.82
N LEU A 343 12.22 2.14 16.69
CA LEU A 343 11.65 2.43 18.00
C LEU A 343 12.65 3.17 18.91
N LEU A 344 13.90 2.72 18.94
CA LEU A 344 14.95 3.35 19.75
C LEU A 344 15.30 4.76 19.27
N SER A 345 15.29 5.01 17.97
CA SER A 345 15.54 6.35 17.41
C SER A 345 14.48 7.37 17.84
N TRP A 346 13.28 6.93 18.21
CA TRP A 346 12.17 7.78 18.66
C TRP A 346 12.07 7.91 20.18
N SER A 347 12.44 6.86 20.94
CA SER A 347 12.31 6.92 22.40
C SER A 347 13.29 7.88 23.07
N ASP A 348 14.48 8.04 22.52
CA ASP A 348 15.61 8.73 23.17
C ASP A 348 16.15 9.97 22.42
N GLY A 349 15.35 10.56 21.54
CA GLY A 349 15.66 11.86 20.95
C GLY A 349 17.04 11.97 20.31
N ASN A 350 17.42 11.00 19.47
CA ASN A 350 18.71 10.98 18.77
C ASN A 350 19.89 10.32 19.50
N ARG A 351 19.65 9.47 20.50
CA ARG A 351 20.70 8.76 21.25
C ARG A 351 21.72 8.02 20.39
N PHE A 352 21.29 7.55 19.21
CA PHE A 352 22.13 6.86 18.24
C PHE A 352 22.59 7.75 17.08
N GLY A 353 22.38 9.06 17.13
CA GLY A 353 22.73 9.98 16.06
C GLY A 353 21.91 9.79 14.78
N PHE A 354 20.71 9.20 14.86
CA PHE A 354 19.80 9.08 13.72
C PHE A 354 19.12 10.42 13.44
N GLU A 355 19.30 10.95 12.24
CA GLU A 355 18.59 12.15 11.83
C GLU A 355 17.10 11.86 11.73
N THR A 356 16.31 12.59 12.49
CA THR A 356 14.84 12.57 12.42
C THR A 356 14.38 13.51 11.31
N ALA A 357 14.70 13.17 10.06
CA ALA A 357 14.20 13.97 8.95
C ALA A 357 12.67 13.89 8.86
N PRO A 358 11.99 15.02 8.59
CA PRO A 358 10.54 15.01 8.36
C PRO A 358 10.18 14.02 7.23
N PHE A 359 9.11 13.26 7.39
CA PHE A 359 8.68 12.23 6.45
C PHE A 359 8.55 12.68 5.00
N ASP A 360 8.24 13.94 4.76
CA ASP A 360 7.92 14.46 3.43
C ASP A 360 9.11 14.87 2.58
N THR A 361 10.31 14.97 3.13
CA THR A 361 11.45 15.61 2.45
C THR A 361 12.71 14.76 2.38
N SER A 362 12.81 13.69 3.13
CA SER A 362 13.99 12.86 3.13
C SER A 362 14.03 11.94 1.91
N ARG A 363 14.64 12.41 0.85
CA ARG A 363 15.35 11.51 -0.08
C ARG A 363 16.51 10.96 0.74
N GLY A 364 16.64 9.62 0.78
CA GLY A 364 17.73 9.01 1.51
C GLY A 364 19.06 9.67 1.21
N SER A 365 19.84 9.99 2.24
CA SER A 365 21.22 10.43 2.08
C SER A 365 22.04 9.26 1.51
N GLU A 366 23.04 9.57 0.70
CA GLU A 366 23.97 8.56 0.19
C GLU A 366 24.62 7.81 1.37
N TYR A 367 24.63 6.47 1.33
CA TYR A 367 25.25 5.66 2.39
C TYR A 367 26.72 5.46 2.14
N THR A 368 27.46 6.47 2.34
CA THR A 368 28.91 6.35 2.37
C THR A 368 29.45 5.82 3.71
N SER A 369 28.55 5.63 4.70
CA SER A 369 28.92 5.17 6.05
C SER A 369 27.95 4.12 6.61
N ILE A 370 28.43 3.30 7.56
CA ILE A 370 27.61 2.33 8.32
C ILE A 370 26.44 3.05 9.02
N GLN A 371 26.67 4.24 9.56
CA GLN A 371 25.64 5.06 10.19
C GLN A 371 24.57 5.48 9.19
N GLY A 372 24.95 5.89 7.98
CA GLY A 372 24.01 6.22 6.90
C GLY A 372 23.11 5.04 6.54
N PHE A 373 23.66 3.82 6.48
CA PHE A 373 22.87 2.61 6.24
C PHE A 373 21.81 2.39 7.33
N TRP A 374 22.17 2.49 8.61
CA TRP A 374 21.23 2.31 9.71
C TRP A 374 20.15 3.40 9.73
N ASN A 375 20.52 4.64 9.45
CA ASN A 375 19.56 5.75 9.32
C ASN A 375 18.54 5.47 8.22
N GLN A 376 18.99 5.00 7.05
CA GLN A 376 18.11 4.64 5.95
C GLN A 376 17.20 3.46 6.29
N LEU A 377 17.72 2.42 6.93
CA LEU A 377 16.92 1.31 7.38
C LEU A 377 15.82 1.75 8.35
N ALA A 378 16.16 2.57 9.34
CA ALA A 378 15.19 3.13 10.28
C ALA A 378 14.13 3.98 9.57
N LEU A 379 14.54 4.87 8.65
CA LEU A 379 13.64 5.73 7.89
C LEU A 379 12.67 4.92 7.02
N GLN A 380 13.15 3.88 6.31
CA GLN A 380 12.29 3.03 5.48
C GLN A 380 11.37 2.12 6.32
N THR A 381 11.78 1.75 7.52
CA THR A 381 10.96 0.94 8.44
C THR A 381 9.91 1.78 9.17
N LYS A 382 10.17 3.07 9.37
CA LYS A 382 9.32 4.02 10.12
C LYS A 382 7.84 4.01 9.69
N PRO A 383 7.46 4.08 8.39
CA PRO A 383 6.07 4.00 8.00
C PRO A 383 5.40 2.70 8.48
N LEU A 384 6.07 1.56 8.31
CA LEU A 384 5.53 0.26 8.71
C LEU A 384 5.35 0.15 10.23
N VAL A 385 6.31 0.63 11.02
CA VAL A 385 6.26 0.56 12.49
C VAL A 385 5.15 1.42 13.05
N PHE A 386 5.04 2.67 12.58
CA PHE A 386 4.14 3.64 13.21
C PHE A 386 2.76 3.74 12.58
N THR A 387 2.51 3.06 11.46
CA THR A 387 1.17 3.01 10.85
C THR A 387 0.58 1.59 10.75
N THR A 388 1.25 0.61 11.33
CA THR A 388 0.69 -0.73 11.56
C THR A 388 0.13 -0.79 12.99
N PRO A 389 -1.07 -1.34 13.21
CA PRO A 389 -1.59 -1.54 14.56
C PRO A 389 -0.59 -2.33 15.42
N PRO A 390 -0.31 -1.92 16.68
CA PRO A 390 0.74 -2.54 17.50
C PRO A 390 0.59 -4.05 17.68
N ALA A 391 -0.65 -4.55 17.79
CA ALA A 391 -0.91 -5.99 17.84
C ALA A 391 -0.44 -6.70 16.56
N VAL A 392 -0.73 -6.13 15.39
CA VAL A 392 -0.32 -6.70 14.10
C VAL A 392 1.21 -6.69 13.97
N LEU A 393 1.87 -5.60 14.38
CA LEU A 393 3.33 -5.52 14.38
C LEU A 393 3.96 -6.56 15.30
N LEU A 394 3.45 -6.70 16.53
CA LEU A 394 3.92 -7.71 17.50
C LEU A 394 3.80 -9.12 16.94
N PHE A 395 2.62 -9.47 16.40
CA PHE A 395 2.41 -10.80 15.85
C PHE A 395 3.15 -11.05 14.54
N ALA A 396 3.48 -10.01 13.76
CA ALA A 396 4.36 -10.14 12.62
C ALA A 396 5.79 -10.51 13.05
N LEU A 397 6.35 -9.82 14.04
CA LEU A 397 7.65 -10.17 14.62
C LEU A 397 7.65 -11.59 15.20
N LEU A 398 6.62 -11.95 15.97
CA LEU A 398 6.44 -13.31 16.47
C LEU A 398 6.34 -14.32 15.32
N GLY A 399 5.70 -13.99 14.22
CA GLY A 399 5.59 -14.83 13.02
C GLY A 399 6.96 -15.22 12.47
N TRP A 400 7.86 -14.26 12.29
CA TRP A 400 9.24 -14.54 11.85
C TRP A 400 10.06 -15.24 12.92
N LEU A 401 10.03 -14.79 14.18
CA LEU A 401 10.81 -15.39 15.26
C LEU A 401 10.40 -16.84 15.55
N LEU A 402 9.11 -17.09 15.77
CA LEU A 402 8.60 -18.44 16.03
C LEU A 402 8.68 -19.33 14.78
N GLY A 403 8.48 -18.74 13.59
CA GLY A 403 8.64 -19.43 12.33
C GLY A 403 10.09 -19.86 12.05
N ALA A 404 11.08 -19.15 12.57
CA ALA A 404 12.50 -19.53 12.46
C ALA A 404 12.88 -20.71 13.37
N ILE A 405 12.15 -20.96 14.46
CA ILE A 405 12.48 -22.00 15.46
C ILE A 405 11.78 -23.33 15.09
N PRO A 406 12.55 -24.39 14.68
CA PRO A 406 11.95 -25.65 14.22
C PRO A 406 11.09 -26.36 15.27
N ALA A 407 11.49 -26.31 16.54
CA ALA A 407 10.77 -26.96 17.64
C ALA A 407 9.34 -26.40 17.81
N LEU A 408 9.19 -25.08 17.77
CA LEU A 408 7.89 -24.40 17.92
C LEU A 408 6.98 -24.68 16.73
N ARG A 409 7.53 -24.72 15.51
CA ARG A 409 6.76 -25.06 14.31
C ARG A 409 6.18 -26.46 14.35
N LYS A 410 6.96 -27.46 14.82
CA LYS A 410 6.51 -28.87 14.91
C LYS A 410 5.31 -29.04 15.81
N HIS A 411 5.20 -28.27 16.89
CA HIS A 411 4.04 -28.34 17.78
C HIS A 411 2.79 -27.65 17.20
N ALA A 412 2.97 -26.62 16.37
CA ALA A 412 1.90 -25.75 15.90
C ALA A 412 1.28 -26.19 14.56
N LEU A 413 2.02 -26.85 13.69
CA LEU A 413 1.59 -27.17 12.33
C LEU A 413 1.82 -28.65 12.00
N SER A 414 0.91 -29.25 11.22
CA SER A 414 1.15 -30.58 10.67
C SER A 414 2.36 -30.59 9.74
N ASN A 415 3.14 -31.67 9.71
CA ASN A 415 4.39 -31.77 8.96
C ASN A 415 4.26 -31.33 7.48
N LYS A 416 3.14 -31.63 6.82
CA LYS A 416 2.89 -31.24 5.43
C LYS A 416 2.79 -29.72 5.21
N HIS A 417 2.33 -28.96 6.20
CA HIS A 417 2.07 -27.52 6.05
C HIS A 417 3.17 -26.63 6.61
N GLN A 418 4.08 -27.20 7.41
CA GLN A 418 5.23 -26.46 7.95
C GLN A 418 6.12 -25.88 6.85
N HIS A 419 6.44 -26.69 5.84
CA HIS A 419 7.28 -26.27 4.72
C HIS A 419 6.67 -25.10 3.95
N ALA A 420 5.35 -25.12 3.73
CA ALA A 420 4.66 -24.03 3.03
C ALA A 420 4.68 -22.73 3.83
N VAL A 421 4.50 -22.77 5.17
CA VAL A 421 4.55 -21.60 6.05
C VAL A 421 5.96 -21.02 6.12
N VAL A 422 6.98 -21.89 6.26
CA VAL A 422 8.40 -21.50 6.26
C VAL A 422 8.78 -20.82 4.93
N PHE A 423 8.38 -21.41 3.83
CA PHE A 423 8.60 -20.87 2.50
C PHE A 423 7.89 -19.51 2.32
N LEU A 424 6.66 -19.39 2.79
CA LEU A 424 5.91 -18.14 2.73
C LEU A 424 6.59 -17.04 3.56
N LEU A 425 7.01 -17.33 4.80
CA LEU A 425 7.78 -16.37 5.63
C LEU A 425 9.08 -15.93 4.96
N PHE A 426 9.81 -16.87 4.34
CA PHE A 426 10.99 -16.55 3.57
C PHE A 426 10.68 -15.55 2.45
N LEU A 427 9.62 -15.79 1.66
CA LEU A 427 9.24 -14.92 0.55
C LEU A 427 8.76 -13.54 1.01
N LEU A 428 7.95 -13.47 2.07
CA LEU A 428 7.49 -12.21 2.62
C LEU A 428 8.64 -11.36 3.17
N GLY A 429 9.58 -11.99 3.88
CA GLY A 429 10.79 -11.32 4.33
C GLY A 429 11.70 -10.90 3.17
N SER A 430 11.85 -11.74 2.16
CA SER A 430 12.57 -11.39 0.93
C SER A 430 11.95 -10.21 0.20
N LEU A 431 10.62 -10.11 0.16
CA LEU A 431 9.93 -8.94 -0.41
C LEU A 431 10.32 -7.65 0.33
N ILE A 432 10.32 -7.68 1.67
CA ILE A 432 10.70 -6.52 2.50
C ILE A 432 12.16 -6.12 2.21
N ILE A 433 13.07 -7.09 2.19
CA ILE A 433 14.50 -6.84 1.95
C ILE A 433 14.74 -6.31 0.53
N LEU A 434 14.12 -6.93 -0.48
CA LEU A 434 14.22 -6.48 -1.88
C LEU A 434 13.63 -5.06 -2.04
N PHE A 435 12.52 -4.78 -1.37
CA PHE A 435 11.94 -3.44 -1.41
C PHE A 435 12.87 -2.40 -0.76
N PHE A 436 13.44 -2.71 0.40
CA PHE A 436 14.38 -1.79 1.05
C PHE A 436 15.63 -1.57 0.21
N TYR A 437 16.17 -2.63 -0.40
CA TYR A 437 17.29 -2.49 -1.33
C TYR A 437 16.92 -1.58 -2.51
N ALA A 438 15.77 -1.81 -3.15
CA ALA A 438 15.30 -0.98 -4.25
C ALA A 438 15.01 0.47 -3.80
N ALA A 439 14.48 0.67 -2.60
CA ALA A 439 14.23 1.98 -2.04
C ALA A 439 15.53 2.74 -1.76
N PHE A 440 16.56 2.04 -1.33
CA PHE A 440 17.89 2.57 -1.11
C PHE A 440 18.51 3.04 -2.42
N GLU A 441 18.62 2.18 -3.41
CA GLU A 441 19.21 2.47 -4.72
C GLU A 441 18.48 3.60 -5.47
N GLN A 442 17.16 3.65 -5.35
CA GLN A 442 16.32 4.58 -6.11
C GLN A 442 15.96 5.85 -5.34
N HIS A 443 16.49 6.06 -4.14
CA HIS A 443 16.14 7.19 -3.28
C HIS A 443 14.62 7.42 -3.17
N ILE A 444 13.86 6.33 -2.98
CA ILE A 444 12.41 6.40 -2.85
C ILE A 444 12.07 7.21 -1.59
N LEU A 445 11.16 8.16 -1.73
CA LEU A 445 10.68 8.97 -0.62
C LEU A 445 10.11 8.08 0.49
N VAL A 446 10.44 8.39 1.71
CA VAL A 446 9.89 7.73 2.89
C VAL A 446 8.47 8.22 3.12
N HIS A 447 7.50 7.43 2.69
CA HIS A 447 6.09 7.74 2.86
C HIS A 447 5.26 6.46 2.87
N VAL A 448 4.15 6.45 3.62
CA VAL A 448 3.23 5.30 3.75
C VAL A 448 2.82 4.72 2.39
N ARG A 449 2.47 5.57 1.43
CA ARG A 449 2.02 5.11 0.11
C ARG A 449 3.12 4.43 -0.72
N TYR A 450 4.38 4.82 -0.55
CA TYR A 450 5.48 4.17 -1.27
C TYR A 450 5.82 2.80 -0.70
N SER A 451 5.57 2.58 0.60
CA SER A 451 5.74 1.29 1.28
C SER A 451 4.49 0.40 1.22
N ILE A 452 3.43 0.81 0.51
CA ILE A 452 2.11 0.16 0.57
C ILE A 452 2.13 -1.33 0.22
N LEU A 453 3.02 -1.74 -0.68
CA LEU A 453 3.19 -3.14 -1.08
C LEU A 453 3.64 -4.05 0.08
N LEU A 454 4.23 -3.49 1.14
CA LEU A 454 4.76 -4.24 2.29
C LEU A 454 3.72 -4.53 3.37
N TYR A 455 2.64 -3.74 3.48
CA TYR A 455 1.62 -3.93 4.52
C TYR A 455 0.96 -5.30 4.49
N PRO A 456 0.59 -5.87 3.31
CA PRO A 456 0.08 -7.23 3.27
C PRO A 456 1.10 -8.28 3.73
N ALA A 457 2.39 -8.08 3.45
CA ALA A 457 3.43 -9.00 3.92
C ALA A 457 3.52 -9.00 5.46
N VAL A 458 3.44 -7.83 6.10
CA VAL A 458 3.37 -7.69 7.55
C VAL A 458 2.10 -8.33 8.11
N ALA A 459 0.94 -8.08 7.50
CA ALA A 459 -0.35 -8.65 7.92
C ALA A 459 -0.37 -10.19 7.83
N ILE A 460 0.19 -10.77 6.76
CA ILE A 460 0.26 -12.22 6.58
C ILE A 460 1.26 -12.83 7.57
N ALA A 461 2.42 -12.20 7.80
CA ALA A 461 3.37 -12.64 8.82
C ALA A 461 2.74 -12.59 10.23
N ALA A 462 1.96 -11.54 10.53
CA ALA A 462 1.20 -11.42 11.77
C ALA A 462 0.16 -12.56 11.90
N ALA A 463 -0.53 -12.90 10.83
CA ALA A 463 -1.48 -14.00 10.81
C ALA A 463 -0.79 -15.35 11.08
N ILE A 464 0.42 -15.56 10.56
CA ILE A 464 1.24 -16.72 10.88
C ILE A 464 1.59 -16.73 12.37
N GLY A 465 2.07 -15.63 12.91
CA GLY A 465 2.40 -15.49 14.34
C GLY A 465 1.19 -15.73 15.24
N ALA A 466 0.04 -15.14 14.92
CA ALA A 466 -1.21 -15.35 15.65
C ALA A 466 -1.69 -16.82 15.58
N ALA A 467 -1.60 -17.45 14.42
CA ALA A 467 -1.95 -18.86 14.26
C ALA A 467 -0.98 -19.78 15.03
N LEU A 468 0.31 -19.52 15.03
CA LEU A 468 1.29 -20.26 15.83
C LEU A 468 1.00 -20.09 17.32
N ALA A 469 0.79 -18.88 17.80
CA ALA A 469 0.42 -18.60 19.20
C ALA A 469 -0.89 -19.30 19.59
N LEU A 470 -1.93 -19.27 18.72
CA LEU A 470 -3.18 -19.95 18.94
C LEU A 470 -3.01 -21.47 19.14
N HIS A 471 -2.06 -22.07 18.42
CA HIS A 471 -1.79 -23.51 18.53
C HIS A 471 -1.06 -23.92 19.80
N THR A 472 -0.40 -23.00 20.51
CA THR A 472 0.16 -23.26 21.84
C THR A 472 -0.90 -23.38 22.92
N LEU A 473 -2.10 -22.82 22.68
CA LEU A 473 -3.22 -22.89 23.61
C LEU A 473 -3.83 -24.32 23.66
N PRO A 474 -4.22 -24.81 24.84
CA PRO A 474 -4.76 -26.15 25.01
C PRO A 474 -5.98 -26.42 24.12
N LYS A 475 -5.94 -27.52 23.35
CA LYS A 475 -7.02 -27.87 22.42
C LYS A 475 -8.37 -28.11 23.13
N ARG A 476 -8.34 -28.61 24.35
CA ARG A 476 -9.53 -28.87 25.17
C ARG A 476 -10.29 -27.59 25.61
N HIS A 477 -9.61 -26.44 25.65
CA HIS A 477 -10.20 -25.16 26.04
C HIS A 477 -10.50 -24.29 24.81
N THR A 478 -11.48 -24.69 24.01
CA THR A 478 -11.88 -23.99 22.77
C THR A 478 -12.22 -22.51 23.03
N TRP A 479 -12.77 -22.18 24.22
CA TRP A 479 -13.09 -20.81 24.60
C TRP A 479 -11.84 -19.91 24.68
N MET A 480 -10.69 -20.44 25.11
CA MET A 480 -9.43 -19.67 25.16
C MET A 480 -8.98 -19.26 23.75
N ARG A 481 -9.18 -20.12 22.75
CA ARG A 481 -8.84 -19.83 21.37
C ARG A 481 -9.73 -18.76 20.77
N TRP A 482 -11.02 -18.83 21.07
CA TRP A 482 -11.96 -17.80 20.65
C TRP A 482 -11.73 -16.49 21.40
N GLY A 483 -11.46 -16.54 22.70
CA GLY A 483 -11.08 -15.37 23.48
C GLY A 483 -9.84 -14.67 22.92
N PHE A 484 -8.79 -15.42 22.62
CA PHE A 484 -7.59 -14.90 21.99
C PHE A 484 -7.88 -14.24 20.63
N ALA A 485 -8.62 -14.92 19.76
CA ALA A 485 -9.00 -14.36 18.47
C ALA A 485 -9.83 -13.08 18.62
N SER A 486 -10.80 -13.07 19.54
CA SER A 486 -11.64 -11.90 19.81
C SER A 486 -10.84 -10.71 20.32
N ILE A 487 -9.85 -10.91 21.20
CA ILE A 487 -8.98 -9.85 21.70
C ILE A 487 -8.17 -9.23 20.56
N LEU A 488 -7.59 -10.05 19.68
CA LEU A 488 -6.83 -9.54 18.53
C LEU A 488 -7.72 -8.75 17.55
N LEU A 489 -8.92 -9.26 17.27
CA LEU A 489 -9.86 -8.58 16.40
C LEU A 489 -10.34 -7.27 17.02
N LEU A 490 -10.66 -7.27 18.32
CA LEU A 490 -11.07 -6.08 19.04
C LEU A 490 -9.97 -5.03 19.02
N TRP A 491 -8.72 -5.41 19.29
CA TRP A 491 -7.60 -4.46 19.23
C TRP A 491 -7.46 -3.85 17.83
N SER A 492 -7.48 -4.68 16.77
CA SER A 492 -7.42 -4.18 15.40
C SER A 492 -8.62 -3.27 15.05
N ALA A 493 -9.81 -3.60 15.53
CA ALA A 493 -11.01 -2.79 15.35
C ALA A 493 -10.94 -1.46 16.11
N LEU A 494 -10.37 -1.44 17.32
CA LEU A 494 -10.15 -0.21 18.09
C LEU A 494 -9.14 0.70 17.39
N SER A 495 -8.02 0.14 16.85
CA SER A 495 -7.07 0.89 16.02
C SER A 495 -7.74 1.50 14.78
N LEU A 496 -8.65 0.77 14.15
CA LEU A 496 -9.42 1.28 13.01
C LEU A 496 -10.41 2.39 13.42
N ALA A 497 -11.03 2.26 14.59
CA ALA A 497 -12.01 3.22 15.07
C ALA A 497 -11.37 4.54 15.53
N ALA A 498 -10.12 4.50 16.03
CA ALA A 498 -9.41 5.65 16.58
C ALA A 498 -9.22 6.78 15.56
N ASP A 499 -8.99 6.44 14.28
CA ASP A 499 -8.72 7.41 13.21
C ASP A 499 -9.90 7.61 12.23
N ARG A 500 -11.09 7.19 12.62
CA ARG A 500 -12.27 7.39 11.77
C ARG A 500 -12.59 8.89 11.64
N PRO A 501 -12.83 9.39 10.42
CA PRO A 501 -12.86 8.72 9.12
C PRO A 501 -11.52 8.76 8.34
N PHE A 502 -10.43 9.21 8.96
CA PHE A 502 -9.16 9.57 8.32
C PHE A 502 -8.18 8.40 8.27
N HIS A 503 -8.65 7.22 7.85
CA HIS A 503 -7.91 5.95 7.96
C HIS A 503 -6.50 5.97 7.35
N PHE A 504 -6.27 6.70 6.24
CA PHE A 504 -4.94 6.81 5.64
C PHE A 504 -3.97 7.62 6.48
N ASN A 505 -4.46 8.39 7.45
CA ASN A 505 -3.66 9.18 8.41
C ASN A 505 -3.36 8.42 9.70
N TYR A 506 -3.69 7.14 9.77
CA TYR A 506 -3.45 6.36 10.97
C TYR A 506 -2.00 6.39 11.40
N THR A 507 -1.78 6.79 12.64
CA THR A 507 -0.50 6.71 13.34
C THR A 507 -0.74 6.08 14.69
N ASN A 508 -0.05 4.98 14.99
CA ASN A 508 -0.23 4.25 16.24
C ASN A 508 0.39 4.96 17.46
N ASP A 509 0.02 4.52 18.67
CA ASP A 509 0.45 5.15 19.92
C ASP A 509 1.91 4.84 20.32
N LEU A 510 2.67 4.09 19.51
CA LEU A 510 4.11 3.93 19.68
C LEU A 510 4.87 5.20 19.29
N LEU A 511 4.28 6.04 18.44
CA LEU A 511 4.82 7.36 18.09
C LEU A 511 4.22 8.42 19.03
N PRO A 512 5.01 9.39 19.54
CA PRO A 512 4.50 10.51 20.33
C PRO A 512 3.33 11.22 19.63
N ARG A 513 2.34 11.69 20.42
CA ARG A 513 1.11 12.29 19.86
C ARG A 513 1.34 13.60 19.09
N ASN A 514 2.45 14.29 19.36
CA ASN A 514 2.82 15.52 18.63
C ASN A 514 3.42 15.24 17.25
N ASP A 515 3.75 14.00 16.97
CA ASP A 515 4.28 13.56 15.68
C ASP A 515 3.23 12.78 14.89
N ASP A 516 3.35 12.81 13.56
CA ASP A 516 2.53 12.01 12.68
C ASP A 516 3.33 11.49 11.48
N VAL A 517 2.73 10.57 10.72
CA VAL A 517 3.38 9.95 9.57
C VAL A 517 2.95 10.55 8.23
N THR A 518 1.73 11.08 8.12
CA THR A 518 1.13 11.43 6.82
C THR A 518 0.80 12.91 6.63
N GLY A 519 0.66 13.68 7.68
CA GLY A 519 0.48 15.13 7.66
C GLY A 519 -0.80 15.59 6.95
N ALA A 520 -1.96 15.06 7.32
CA ALA A 520 -3.29 15.37 6.79
C ALA A 520 -3.52 15.00 5.31
N TRP A 521 -2.65 15.32 4.41
CA TRP A 521 -2.63 15.02 2.97
C TRP A 521 -4.01 15.18 2.26
N GLY A 522 -4.69 16.30 2.52
CA GLY A 522 -6.00 16.64 1.95
C GLY A 522 -7.20 16.22 2.81
N TYR A 523 -7.01 15.40 3.84
CA TYR A 523 -8.05 15.11 4.83
C TYR A 523 -8.28 16.30 5.75
N GLY A 524 -9.51 16.45 6.25
CA GLY A 524 -9.93 17.58 7.08
C GLY A 524 -10.38 18.81 6.27
N GLY A 525 -10.10 18.87 4.97
CA GLY A 525 -10.55 19.98 4.12
C GLY A 525 -12.07 20.03 3.93
N TYR A 526 -12.74 18.87 3.84
CA TYR A 526 -14.19 18.77 3.81
C TYR A 526 -14.81 19.32 5.09
N GLU A 527 -14.30 18.93 6.24
CA GLU A 527 -14.80 19.38 7.55
C GLU A 527 -14.59 20.88 7.75
N ALA A 528 -13.42 21.41 7.33
CA ALA A 528 -13.16 22.86 7.35
C ALA A 528 -14.11 23.63 6.44
N ALA A 529 -14.40 23.11 5.24
CA ALA A 529 -15.37 23.69 4.33
C ALA A 529 -16.78 23.67 4.93
N GLN A 530 -17.20 22.56 5.52
CA GLN A 530 -18.52 22.46 6.17
C GLN A 530 -18.64 23.45 7.34
N PHE A 531 -17.57 23.61 8.14
CA PHE A 531 -17.56 24.61 9.22
C PHE A 531 -17.84 26.01 8.69
N LEU A 532 -17.14 26.43 7.62
CA LEU A 532 -17.34 27.74 7.02
C LEU A 532 -18.71 27.89 6.32
N ASN A 533 -19.12 26.87 5.57
CA ASN A 533 -20.40 26.89 4.84
C ASN A 533 -21.62 27.00 5.76
N THR A 534 -21.56 26.47 6.98
CA THR A 534 -22.70 26.44 7.90
C THR A 534 -22.76 27.63 8.84
N ARG A 535 -21.64 28.29 9.13
CA ARG A 535 -21.57 29.35 10.17
C ARG A 535 -21.47 30.76 9.62
N PHE A 536 -20.98 30.93 8.38
CA PHE A 536 -20.69 32.23 7.80
C PHE A 536 -21.32 32.30 6.42
N PHE A 537 -21.75 33.48 5.99
CA PHE A 537 -22.22 33.71 4.62
C PHE A 537 -21.05 33.53 3.65
N SER A 538 -20.79 32.28 3.32
CA SER A 538 -19.58 31.85 2.63
C SER A 538 -19.62 32.10 1.13
N GLU A 539 -20.80 32.34 0.56
CA GLU A 539 -20.98 32.50 -0.91
C GLU A 539 -20.18 33.68 -1.48
N TYR A 540 -19.95 34.72 -0.69
CA TYR A 540 -19.18 35.90 -1.09
C TYR A 540 -17.75 35.90 -0.57
N ALA A 541 -17.40 34.97 0.31
CA ALA A 541 -16.10 34.95 0.94
C ALA A 541 -15.02 34.38 0.01
N LEU A 542 -13.82 34.93 0.14
CA LEU A 542 -12.62 34.40 -0.48
C LEU A 542 -11.78 33.66 0.58
N ALA A 543 -11.55 32.39 0.36
CA ALA A 543 -10.68 31.59 1.22
C ALA A 543 -9.40 31.17 0.48
N TRP A 544 -8.31 31.06 1.21
CA TRP A 544 -7.11 30.41 0.73
C TRP A 544 -6.87 29.11 1.49
N SER A 545 -6.55 28.04 0.76
CA SER A 545 -6.11 26.79 1.35
C SER A 545 -4.65 26.51 0.97
N ASP A 546 -3.82 26.27 1.96
CA ASP A 546 -2.38 25.99 1.79
C ASP A 546 -2.12 24.62 1.16
N TYR A 547 -3.13 23.76 1.14
CA TYR A 547 -3.07 22.41 0.61
C TYR A 547 -4.40 21.99 -0.06
N GLU A 548 -4.36 20.91 -0.84
CA GLU A 548 -5.54 20.37 -1.52
C GLU A 548 -6.61 19.87 -0.53
N GLY A 549 -7.85 19.71 -1.00
CA GLY A 549 -8.93 19.06 -0.26
C GLY A 549 -9.98 19.95 0.34
N PHE A 550 -9.81 21.27 0.36
CA PHE A 550 -10.78 22.23 0.89
C PHE A 550 -11.65 22.85 -0.21
N CYS A 551 -11.02 23.43 -1.25
CA CYS A 551 -11.68 24.25 -2.27
C CYS A 551 -12.88 23.56 -2.96
N PRO A 552 -12.86 22.26 -3.29
CA PRO A 552 -13.98 21.61 -3.96
C PRO A 552 -15.27 21.53 -3.12
N PHE A 553 -15.16 21.67 -1.82
CA PHE A 553 -16.27 21.57 -0.85
C PHE A 553 -16.74 22.92 -0.31
N PHE A 554 -16.00 24.00 -0.60
CA PHE A 554 -16.32 25.34 -0.12
C PHE A 554 -17.30 26.03 -1.09
N HIS A 555 -18.33 26.70 -0.55
CA HIS A 555 -19.35 27.38 -1.34
C HIS A 555 -18.89 28.72 -1.92
N GLY A 556 -17.89 29.36 -1.29
CA GLY A 556 -17.34 30.63 -1.74
C GLY A 556 -16.20 30.48 -2.76
N ARG A 557 -15.51 31.57 -3.02
CA ARG A 557 -14.32 31.59 -3.87
C ARG A 557 -13.11 31.04 -3.12
N CYS A 558 -12.26 30.30 -3.79
CA CYS A 558 -11.11 29.63 -3.17
C CYS A 558 -9.83 29.80 -3.98
N ILE A 559 -8.75 30.16 -3.31
CA ILE A 559 -7.41 30.13 -3.88
C ILE A 559 -6.75 28.83 -3.45
N LYS A 560 -6.33 28.03 -4.44
CA LYS A 560 -5.82 26.68 -4.28
C LYS A 560 -4.30 26.66 -4.37
N GLY A 561 -3.64 25.91 -3.48
CA GLY A 561 -2.23 25.54 -3.59
C GLY A 561 -1.26 26.54 -2.96
N SER A 562 0.02 26.37 -3.32
CA SER A 562 1.12 27.14 -2.73
C SER A 562 1.08 28.59 -3.20
N ILE A 563 0.63 29.47 -2.35
CA ILE A 563 0.64 30.94 -2.54
C ILE A 563 2.03 31.50 -2.89
N VAL A 564 3.12 30.78 -2.69
CA VAL A 564 4.49 31.28 -2.87
C VAL A 564 4.69 31.98 -4.20
N LYS A 565 4.10 31.47 -5.26
CA LYS A 565 4.17 32.07 -6.60
C LYS A 565 3.38 33.37 -6.73
N TRP A 566 2.35 33.58 -5.90
CA TRP A 566 1.42 34.69 -5.92
C TRP A 566 1.83 35.81 -4.98
N TYR A 567 2.35 35.43 -3.82
CA TYR A 567 2.71 36.36 -2.77
C TYR A 567 3.81 37.32 -3.19
N LYS A 568 4.57 37.02 -4.22
CA LYS A 568 5.57 37.95 -4.76
C LYS A 568 4.99 39.21 -5.39
N GLY A 569 3.65 39.29 -5.57
CA GLY A 569 3.00 40.46 -6.17
C GLY A 569 1.58 40.77 -5.65
N GLY A 570 1.02 39.96 -4.75
CA GLY A 570 -0.39 40.04 -4.35
C GLY A 570 -0.64 40.54 -2.95
N ASP A 571 -1.70 41.32 -2.81
CA ASP A 571 -2.19 41.80 -1.54
C ASP A 571 -3.16 40.78 -0.94
N PHE A 572 -2.85 40.24 0.25
CA PHE A 572 -3.77 39.32 0.97
C PHE A 572 -5.01 40.02 1.52
N LYS A 573 -5.18 41.30 1.24
CA LYS A 573 -6.25 42.11 1.80
C LYS A 573 -7.64 41.64 1.44
N ASP A 574 -7.78 40.93 0.32
CA ASP A 574 -9.08 40.44 -0.15
C ASP A 574 -9.43 39.04 0.36
N ILE A 575 -8.51 38.33 1.05
CA ILE A 575 -8.76 36.99 1.56
C ILE A 575 -9.38 37.08 2.95
N ASP A 576 -10.56 36.46 3.12
CA ASP A 576 -11.32 36.49 4.37
C ASP A 576 -10.90 35.38 5.33
N TYR A 577 -10.59 34.18 4.78
CA TYR A 577 -10.23 33.00 5.55
C TYR A 577 -8.98 32.30 5.00
N PHE A 578 -8.22 31.74 5.93
CA PHE A 578 -7.00 31.00 5.63
C PHE A 578 -7.08 29.61 6.26
N VAL A 579 -7.01 28.55 5.42
CA VAL A 579 -7.08 27.17 5.86
C VAL A 579 -5.67 26.59 5.83
N ALA A 580 -5.16 26.26 7.02
CA ALA A 580 -3.84 25.70 7.22
C ALA A 580 -3.92 24.23 7.55
N SER A 581 -3.14 23.41 6.87
CA SER A 581 -2.89 22.03 7.28
C SER A 581 -1.49 21.87 7.88
N ARG A 582 -1.27 20.87 8.71
CA ARG A 582 0.07 20.54 9.22
C ARG A 582 1.10 20.47 8.09
N ARG A 583 0.75 19.84 7.00
CA ARG A 583 1.61 19.68 5.83
C ARG A 583 1.87 21.02 5.11
N GLY A 584 0.83 21.81 4.94
CA GLY A 584 0.93 23.13 4.33
C GLY A 584 1.79 24.07 5.16
N LEU A 585 1.64 24.05 6.49
CA LEU A 585 2.48 24.83 7.40
C LEU A 585 3.97 24.48 7.28
N ILE A 586 4.32 23.20 7.23
CA ILE A 586 5.72 22.77 7.06
C ILE A 586 6.26 23.23 5.70
N ARG A 587 5.50 23.08 4.64
CA ARG A 587 5.93 23.47 3.28
C ARG A 587 6.07 24.96 3.08
N ASN A 588 5.25 25.75 3.76
CA ASN A 588 5.13 27.19 3.60
C ASN A 588 5.46 27.95 4.89
N GLU A 589 6.34 27.41 5.73
CA GLU A 589 6.64 27.96 7.06
C GLU A 589 6.96 29.46 7.06
N SER A 590 7.79 29.90 6.11
CA SER A 590 8.18 31.32 6.01
C SER A 590 6.98 32.24 5.68
N ILE A 591 6.01 31.74 4.90
CA ILE A 591 4.80 32.49 4.55
C ILE A 591 3.86 32.53 5.74
N TRP A 592 3.62 31.35 6.36
CA TRP A 592 2.76 31.27 7.53
C TRP A 592 3.28 32.13 8.70
N ARG A 593 4.59 32.23 8.88
CA ARG A 593 5.19 33.11 9.88
C ARG A 593 4.84 34.59 9.62
N LYS A 594 4.86 35.05 8.36
CA LYS A 594 4.42 36.39 7.97
C LYS A 594 2.91 36.57 8.14
N LEU A 595 2.11 35.62 7.65
CA LEU A 595 0.65 35.67 7.75
C LEU A 595 0.20 35.77 9.21
N LYS A 596 0.71 34.89 10.08
CA LYS A 596 0.38 34.90 11.51
C LYS A 596 0.77 36.19 12.22
N ARG A 597 1.84 36.86 11.77
CA ARG A 597 2.26 38.16 12.33
C ARG A 597 1.39 39.31 11.87
N ASP A 598 1.13 39.42 10.57
CA ASP A 598 0.67 40.65 9.93
C ASP A 598 -0.79 40.60 9.41
N VAL A 599 -1.32 39.43 9.09
CA VAL A 599 -2.56 39.30 8.30
C VAL A 599 -3.68 38.56 9.01
N VAL A 600 -3.38 37.42 9.64
CA VAL A 600 -4.42 36.59 10.26
C VAL A 600 -4.53 36.80 11.76
N HIS A 601 -5.70 36.51 12.33
CA HIS A 601 -5.86 36.48 13.77
C HIS A 601 -4.88 35.44 14.38
N PRO A 602 -4.24 35.74 15.53
CA PRO A 602 -3.22 34.84 16.10
C PRO A 602 -3.73 33.45 16.42
N GLU A 603 -4.99 33.33 16.82
CA GLU A 603 -5.63 32.05 17.14
C GLU A 603 -6.56 31.60 16.00
N PRO A 604 -6.62 30.30 15.71
CA PRO A 604 -7.57 29.76 14.76
C PRO A 604 -9.00 29.87 15.29
N ILE A 605 -9.96 30.17 14.40
CA ILE A 605 -11.40 30.17 14.75
C ILE A 605 -11.98 28.74 14.78
N TRP A 606 -11.25 27.78 14.24
CA TRP A 606 -11.60 26.37 14.25
C TRP A 606 -10.37 25.50 14.05
N THR A 607 -10.34 24.35 14.73
CA THR A 607 -9.26 23.37 14.62
C THR A 607 -9.84 21.96 14.61
N LEU A 608 -9.36 21.14 13.70
CA LEU A 608 -9.59 19.69 13.66
C LEU A 608 -8.26 18.97 13.91
N TYR A 609 -8.22 18.12 14.91
CA TYR A 609 -7.12 17.20 15.13
C TYR A 609 -7.43 15.84 14.48
N ILE A 610 -6.65 15.47 13.45
CA ILE A 610 -6.82 14.23 12.72
C ILE A 610 -6.35 13.08 13.59
N GLY A 611 -7.19 12.05 13.77
CA GLY A 611 -6.92 10.95 14.69
C GLY A 611 -6.75 11.36 16.16
N GLY A 612 -7.25 12.55 16.55
CA GLY A 612 -7.05 13.09 17.89
C GLY A 612 -5.59 13.43 18.23
N ARG A 613 -4.73 13.57 17.22
CA ARG A 613 -3.30 13.85 17.40
C ARG A 613 -3.01 15.34 17.20
N PRO A 614 -2.51 16.05 18.23
CA PRO A 614 -2.16 17.48 18.12
C PRO A 614 -1.12 17.79 17.04
N GLY A 615 -0.27 16.82 16.70
CA GLY A 615 0.73 16.93 15.64
C GLY A 615 0.15 16.88 14.23
N ASN A 616 -1.13 16.47 14.04
CA ASN A 616 -1.78 16.38 12.74
C ASN A 616 -3.12 17.11 12.75
N PHE A 617 -3.16 18.28 12.15
CA PHE A 617 -4.30 19.19 12.26
C PHE A 617 -4.62 19.93 10.95
N VAL A 618 -5.85 20.44 10.91
CA VAL A 618 -6.32 21.45 9.96
C VAL A 618 -6.93 22.60 10.78
N GLU A 619 -6.49 23.80 10.51
CA GLU A 619 -6.91 25.02 11.22
C GLU A 619 -7.50 26.03 10.25
N VAL A 620 -8.54 26.74 10.69
CA VAL A 620 -9.15 27.86 9.96
C VAL A 620 -8.86 29.16 10.71
N TYR A 621 -8.25 30.10 10.02
CA TYR A 621 -7.96 31.42 10.53
C TYR A 621 -8.81 32.47 9.84
N LYS A 622 -9.28 33.49 10.56
CA LYS A 622 -9.92 34.67 10.02
C LYS A 622 -8.88 35.77 9.79
N LYS A 623 -9.08 36.59 8.77
CA LYS A 623 -8.32 37.83 8.58
C LYS A 623 -8.45 38.73 9.80
N ARG A 624 -7.39 39.45 10.15
CA ARG A 624 -7.45 40.55 11.12
C ARG A 624 -8.28 41.70 10.53
N GLU A 625 -9.18 42.24 11.31
CA GLU A 625 -9.80 43.51 10.99
C GLU A 625 -8.73 44.61 11.13
N PRO A 626 -8.66 45.56 10.18
CA PRO A 626 -7.77 46.71 10.35
C PRO A 626 -8.14 47.41 11.65
N LEU A 627 -7.12 47.70 12.50
CA LEU A 627 -7.26 48.47 13.73
C LEU A 627 -7.74 49.88 13.38
#